data_ed8322a0207ce77b07d4ee0619e8bdb0
#
_entry.id   ed8322a0207ce77b07d4ee0619e8bdb0
#
_cell.length_a   1.000
_cell.length_b   1.000
_cell.length_c   1.000
_cell.angle_alpha   90.00
_cell.angle_beta   90.00
_cell.angle_gamma   90.00
#
_symmetry.space_group_name_H-M   'P 1'
#
loop_
_entity.id
_entity.type
_entity.pdbx_description
1 polymer ?
#
loop_
_entity_poly.entity_id
_entity_poly.type
_entity_poly.pdbx_seq_one_letter_code
_entity_poly.pdbx_strand_id
1 'polypeptide(L)'
;MHNGSGRVRLLILIFLQGLLVVRSSSSVVIAADIASSSPPTGRDPVASLQRRLDQREVQLEYATPWGYLLSVLKQLQVPLSSQTLVFSRTSFQQFLISPATPRALYFNDTVYVGWVPGGDVLEISAVDPERGAMFYFLNQKKAATPQFIQREECLQCHESPRTLGIPGHLVRSVFPDSDGLPQLQAGSYQTDHTSPLKERWGGWYVTGTHGSQRHMGNVWVIDKDKPDQLNTEAGANVISLQSYFQVSTYPRPDSDLVALMVLEHQTRLHNLLAKAGIESRVAQEQQTAVKRALGEPVAQWSESTRRRIHGQDD
;
A
#
# COMPACT_ATOMS: atom_id res chain seq x y z
N MET A 1 -75.62 -26.98 30.21
CA MET A 1 -75.59 -28.41 29.81
C MET A 1 -74.38 -28.60 28.92
N HIS A 2 -73.48 -29.50 29.35
CA HIS A 2 -72.31 -30.08 28.68
C HIS A 2 -71.28 -29.13 28.08
N ASN A 3 -70.21 -28.76 28.71
CA ASN A 3 -68.93 -29.40 29.07
C ASN A 3 -68.25 -30.18 27.92
N GLY A 4 -67.12 -29.69 27.48
CA GLY A 4 -66.16 -30.34 26.60
C GLY A 4 -64.81 -29.67 26.67
N SER A 5 -64.00 -30.01 27.71
CA SER A 5 -62.59 -29.55 27.88
C SER A 5 -61.70 -30.39 26.99
N GLY A 6 -61.07 -29.76 26.01
CA GLY A 6 -59.97 -30.31 25.21
C GLY A 6 -58.61 -29.77 25.67
N ARG A 7 -57.83 -30.58 26.39
CA ARG A 7 -56.42 -30.29 26.75
C ARG A 7 -55.54 -30.54 25.55
N VAL A 8 -54.98 -29.44 24.98
CA VAL A 8 -53.92 -29.53 24.02
C VAL A 8 -52.61 -29.62 24.79
N ARG A 9 -51.94 -30.75 24.66
CA ARG A 9 -50.53 -30.94 25.15
C ARG A 9 -49.56 -30.25 24.17
N LEU A 10 -48.91 -29.17 24.62
CA LEU A 10 -47.86 -28.50 23.92
C LEU A 10 -46.55 -29.30 24.11
N LEU A 11 -46.08 -29.97 23.08
CA LEU A 11 -44.75 -30.58 23.00
C LEU A 11 -43.72 -29.48 22.73
N ILE A 12 -42.93 -29.16 23.75
CA ILE A 12 -41.76 -28.26 23.59
C ILE A 12 -40.63 -29.09 23.02
N LEU A 13 -40.32 -28.94 21.71
CA LEU A 13 -39.06 -29.40 21.10
C LEU A 13 -37.98 -28.39 21.42
N ILE A 14 -37.05 -28.77 22.30
CA ILE A 14 -35.83 -28.02 22.55
C ILE A 14 -34.87 -28.32 21.42
N PHE A 15 -34.70 -27.38 20.44
CA PHE A 15 -33.62 -27.40 19.50
C PHE A 15 -32.36 -26.85 20.17
N LEU A 16 -31.44 -27.76 20.55
CA LEU A 16 -30.07 -27.41 20.85
C LEU A 16 -29.39 -27.01 19.53
N GLN A 17 -29.38 -25.72 19.22
CA GLN A 17 -28.47 -25.21 18.19
C GLN A 17 -27.05 -25.12 18.77
N GLY A 18 -26.23 -26.11 18.42
CA GLY A 18 -24.82 -26.06 18.66
C GLY A 18 -24.24 -24.90 17.87
N LEU A 19 -23.75 -23.87 18.59
CA LEU A 19 -22.99 -22.75 18.03
C LEU A 19 -21.65 -23.27 17.55
N LEU A 20 -21.58 -23.66 16.28
CA LEU A 20 -20.31 -23.97 15.60
C LEU A 20 -19.59 -22.64 15.41
N VAL A 21 -18.67 -22.30 16.33
CA VAL A 21 -17.74 -21.18 16.14
C VAL A 21 -16.76 -21.59 15.04
N VAL A 22 -17.11 -21.25 13.81
CA VAL A 22 -16.17 -21.31 12.69
C VAL A 22 -15.17 -20.18 12.91
N ARG A 23 -14.06 -20.48 13.57
CA ARG A 23 -12.85 -19.67 13.46
C ARG A 23 -12.32 -19.82 12.03
N SER A 24 -12.81 -19.00 11.11
CA SER A 24 -12.20 -18.86 9.81
C SER A 24 -10.84 -18.19 10.01
N SER A 25 -9.81 -18.98 10.04
CA SER A 25 -8.44 -18.50 10.06
C SER A 25 -8.17 -17.82 8.70
N SER A 26 -8.21 -16.50 8.68
CA SER A 26 -7.78 -15.66 7.53
C SER A 26 -6.39 -16.05 6.99
N SER A 27 -5.56 -16.63 7.84
CA SER A 27 -4.23 -17.18 7.48
C SER A 27 -4.28 -18.32 6.44
N VAL A 28 -5.35 -19.09 6.37
CA VAL A 28 -5.46 -20.21 5.41
C VAL A 28 -5.74 -19.70 4.00
N VAL A 29 -6.54 -18.65 3.88
CA VAL A 29 -6.87 -18.05 2.57
C VAL A 29 -5.63 -17.37 1.98
N ILE A 30 -4.87 -16.62 2.79
CA ILE A 30 -3.63 -15.95 2.34
C ILE A 30 -2.58 -16.99 1.90
N ALA A 31 -2.43 -18.09 2.61
CA ALA A 31 -1.47 -19.14 2.26
C ALA A 31 -1.85 -19.89 0.96
N ALA A 32 -3.15 -20.09 0.72
CA ALA A 32 -3.62 -20.73 -0.51
C ALA A 32 -3.45 -19.81 -1.73
N ASP A 33 -3.73 -18.50 -1.58
CA ASP A 33 -3.52 -17.50 -2.63
C ASP A 33 -2.03 -17.33 -2.99
N ILE A 34 -1.14 -17.29 -1.98
CA ILE A 34 0.31 -17.21 -2.21
C ILE A 34 0.81 -18.42 -3.02
N ALA A 35 0.24 -19.62 -2.81
CA ALA A 35 0.64 -20.82 -3.51
C ALA A 35 0.22 -20.87 -5.00
N SER A 36 -0.73 -20.01 -5.42
CA SER A 36 -1.29 -20.02 -6.79
C SER A 36 -0.70 -18.96 -7.73
N SER A 37 0.20 -18.09 -7.26
CA SER A 37 0.71 -16.95 -8.04
C SER A 37 2.06 -17.24 -8.72
N SER A 38 2.28 -16.58 -9.85
CA SER A 38 3.47 -16.78 -10.70
C SER A 38 4.72 -16.08 -10.12
N PRO A 39 5.92 -16.60 -10.39
CA PRO A 39 7.16 -15.92 -10.05
C PRO A 39 7.28 -14.59 -10.80
N PRO A 40 8.07 -13.63 -10.27
CA PRO A 40 8.26 -12.33 -10.89
C PRO A 40 8.81 -12.41 -12.31
N THR A 41 8.14 -11.77 -13.26
CA THR A 41 8.56 -11.71 -14.68
C THR A 41 9.08 -10.34 -15.12
N GLY A 42 9.06 -9.35 -14.22
CA GLY A 42 9.42 -7.96 -14.49
C GLY A 42 10.94 -7.71 -14.63
N ARG A 43 11.27 -6.48 -15.01
CA ARG A 43 12.65 -5.95 -15.04
C ARG A 43 12.98 -5.07 -13.83
N ASP A 44 12.05 -4.98 -12.90
CA ASP A 44 12.18 -4.22 -11.68
C ASP A 44 13.21 -4.83 -10.69
N PRO A 45 13.63 -4.09 -9.65
CA PRO A 45 14.60 -4.54 -8.66
C PRO A 45 14.19 -5.79 -7.88
N VAL A 46 12.88 -6.01 -7.62
CA VAL A 46 12.39 -7.18 -6.88
C VAL A 46 12.48 -8.44 -7.74
N ALA A 47 12.07 -8.36 -8.99
CA ALA A 47 12.24 -9.45 -9.95
C ALA A 47 13.74 -9.79 -10.16
N SER A 48 14.61 -8.78 -10.16
CA SER A 48 16.06 -9.01 -10.22
C SER A 48 16.58 -9.71 -8.96
N LEU A 49 16.13 -9.29 -7.77
CA LEU A 49 16.49 -9.95 -6.52
C LEU A 49 16.01 -11.40 -6.49
N GLN A 50 14.79 -11.70 -6.98
CA GLN A 50 14.29 -13.06 -7.05
C GLN A 50 15.19 -13.96 -7.91
N ARG A 51 15.60 -13.48 -9.09
CA ARG A 51 16.54 -14.25 -9.95
C ARG A 51 17.85 -14.58 -9.24
N ARG A 52 18.41 -13.62 -8.49
CA ARG A 52 19.66 -13.82 -7.70
C ARG A 52 19.46 -14.84 -6.57
N LEU A 53 18.27 -14.85 -5.94
CA LEU A 53 17.91 -15.87 -4.94
C LEU A 53 17.80 -17.25 -5.56
N ASP A 54 17.16 -17.38 -6.73
CA ASP A 54 17.00 -18.64 -7.46
C ASP A 54 18.36 -19.21 -7.91
N GLN A 55 19.28 -18.32 -8.30
CA GLN A 55 20.66 -18.66 -8.68
C GLN A 55 21.57 -18.91 -7.46
N ARG A 56 21.06 -18.70 -6.24
CA ARG A 56 21.80 -18.82 -4.97
C ARG A 56 22.98 -17.84 -4.85
N GLU A 57 22.96 -16.74 -5.58
CA GLU A 57 23.97 -15.68 -5.48
C GLU A 57 23.83 -14.87 -4.19
N VAL A 58 22.58 -14.80 -3.65
CA VAL A 58 22.26 -14.13 -2.40
C VAL A 58 21.29 -14.99 -1.58
N GLN A 59 21.23 -14.72 -0.27
CA GLN A 59 20.28 -15.35 0.64
C GLN A 59 19.59 -14.25 1.47
N LEU A 60 18.32 -14.46 1.81
CA LEU A 60 17.61 -13.61 2.75
C LEU A 60 17.76 -14.19 4.16
N GLU A 61 18.27 -13.37 5.06
CA GLU A 61 18.38 -13.69 6.49
C GLU A 61 17.05 -13.42 7.19
N TYR A 62 16.62 -14.38 8.01
CA TYR A 62 15.42 -14.25 8.84
C TYR A 62 15.83 -13.90 10.27
N ALA A 63 15.39 -12.75 10.77
CA ALA A 63 15.73 -12.24 12.10
C ALA A 63 14.48 -11.81 12.89
N THR A 64 14.27 -12.41 14.06
CA THR A 64 13.21 -11.98 14.99
C THR A 64 13.56 -10.60 15.57
N PRO A 65 12.61 -9.66 15.73
CA PRO A 65 11.16 -9.82 15.49
C PRO A 65 10.71 -9.46 14.05
N TRP A 66 11.61 -9.00 13.17
CA TRP A 66 11.28 -8.37 11.90
C TRP A 66 11.21 -9.33 10.69
N GLY A 67 11.43 -10.64 10.91
CA GLY A 67 11.39 -11.62 9.82
C GLY A 67 12.45 -11.36 8.76
N TYR A 68 12.04 -11.27 7.50
CA TYR A 68 12.92 -10.95 6.37
C TYR A 68 13.14 -9.45 6.13
N LEU A 69 12.45 -8.56 6.87
CA LEU A 69 12.45 -7.13 6.60
C LEU A 69 13.86 -6.56 6.41
N LEU A 70 14.73 -6.71 7.40
CA LEU A 70 16.06 -6.08 7.37
C LEU A 70 16.92 -6.61 6.21
N SER A 71 16.81 -7.91 5.93
CA SER A 71 17.56 -8.52 4.82
C SER A 71 17.04 -8.04 3.46
N VAL A 72 15.72 -7.91 3.30
CA VAL A 72 15.10 -7.36 2.09
C VAL A 72 15.51 -5.91 1.87
N LEU A 73 15.42 -5.07 2.91
CA LEU A 73 15.87 -3.66 2.83
C LEU A 73 17.33 -3.56 2.41
N LYS A 74 18.21 -4.39 2.99
CA LYS A 74 19.64 -4.44 2.63
C LYS A 74 19.85 -4.84 1.17
N GLN A 75 19.21 -5.92 0.70
CA GLN A 75 19.39 -6.44 -0.66
C GLN A 75 18.83 -5.50 -1.73
N LEU A 76 17.76 -4.78 -1.42
CA LEU A 76 17.14 -3.78 -2.30
C LEU A 76 17.70 -2.36 -2.09
N GLN A 77 18.71 -2.19 -1.21
CA GLN A 77 19.34 -0.91 -0.89
C GLN A 77 18.34 0.16 -0.41
N VAL A 78 17.34 -0.25 0.35
CA VAL A 78 16.33 0.64 0.93
C VAL A 78 16.80 1.10 2.30
N PRO A 79 17.01 2.42 2.51
CA PRO A 79 17.54 2.93 3.78
C PRO A 79 16.51 2.88 4.89
N LEU A 80 16.93 2.49 6.11
CA LEU A 80 16.06 2.52 7.30
C LEU A 80 15.57 3.94 7.63
N SER A 81 16.32 4.98 7.24
CA SER A 81 15.96 6.39 7.46
C SER A 81 14.74 6.84 6.64
N SER A 82 14.33 6.06 5.63
CA SER A 82 13.09 6.31 4.88
C SER A 82 11.83 5.84 5.61
N GLN A 83 11.95 5.31 6.84
CA GLN A 83 10.78 4.82 7.59
C GLN A 83 9.71 5.90 7.74
N THR A 84 8.49 5.57 7.31
CA THR A 84 7.26 6.30 7.59
C THR A 84 6.22 5.34 8.15
N LEU A 85 5.33 5.83 9.01
CA LEU A 85 4.37 4.99 9.74
C LEU A 85 2.94 5.42 9.43
N VAL A 86 2.13 4.49 8.90
CA VAL A 86 0.71 4.69 8.62
C VAL A 86 -0.13 3.81 9.55
N PHE A 87 -1.04 4.44 10.30
CA PHE A 87 -1.93 3.73 11.21
C PHE A 87 -3.37 3.60 10.70
N SER A 88 -3.71 4.26 9.58
CA SER A 88 -5.00 4.07 8.94
C SER A 88 -5.07 2.71 8.23
N ARG A 89 -6.24 2.04 8.34
CA ARG A 89 -6.50 0.73 7.77
C ARG A 89 -6.75 0.79 6.27
N THR A 90 -5.71 1.10 5.50
CA THR A 90 -5.80 1.36 4.05
C THR A 90 -4.93 0.43 3.21
N SER A 91 -4.38 -0.66 3.77
CA SER A 91 -3.57 -1.65 3.06
C SER A 91 -4.20 -3.05 3.08
N PHE A 92 -3.56 -4.01 2.41
CA PHE A 92 -4.02 -5.41 2.36
C PHE A 92 -4.15 -6.03 3.76
N GLN A 93 -3.18 -5.78 4.66
CA GLN A 93 -3.18 -6.29 6.04
C GLN A 93 -3.92 -5.36 7.03
N GLN A 94 -4.98 -4.69 6.57
CA GLN A 94 -5.71 -3.67 7.33
C GLN A 94 -6.18 -4.09 8.74
N PHE A 95 -6.44 -5.39 8.95
CA PHE A 95 -6.92 -5.91 10.24
C PHE A 95 -5.85 -5.92 11.32
N LEU A 96 -4.56 -5.85 10.96
CA LEU A 96 -3.42 -5.78 11.86
C LEU A 96 -2.97 -4.35 12.13
N ILE A 97 -3.47 -3.39 11.34
CA ILE A 97 -3.06 -1.99 11.42
C ILE A 97 -3.98 -1.23 12.36
N SER A 98 -3.37 -0.47 13.25
CA SER A 98 -4.07 0.43 14.18
C SER A 98 -3.11 1.52 14.66
N PRO A 99 -3.57 2.54 15.41
CA PRO A 99 -2.67 3.48 16.06
C PRO A 99 -1.61 2.83 16.96
N ALA A 100 -1.92 1.68 17.59
CA ALA A 100 -0.96 0.94 18.42
C ALA A 100 0.01 0.06 17.60
N THR A 101 -0.37 -0.30 16.38
CA THR A 101 0.39 -1.18 15.47
C THR A 101 0.42 -0.61 14.06
N PRO A 102 1.05 0.58 13.85
CA PRO A 102 1.12 1.18 12.53
C PRO A 102 1.91 0.32 11.54
N ARG A 103 1.56 0.36 10.27
CA ARG A 103 2.35 -0.20 9.18
C ARG A 103 3.55 0.68 8.92
N ALA A 104 4.74 0.12 8.93
CA ALA A 104 5.95 0.80 8.49
C ALA A 104 6.11 0.68 6.98
N LEU A 105 6.45 1.80 6.33
CA LEU A 105 6.87 1.86 4.94
C LEU A 105 8.30 2.34 4.87
N TYR A 106 9.09 1.66 4.03
CA TYR A 106 10.46 2.01 3.69
C TYR A 106 10.56 2.16 2.19
N PHE A 107 11.39 3.06 1.70
CA PHE A 107 11.50 3.28 0.26
C PHE A 107 12.89 3.82 -0.15
N ASN A 108 13.21 3.61 -1.40
CA ASN A 108 14.26 4.30 -2.14
C ASN A 108 13.68 4.80 -3.48
N ASP A 109 14.54 5.15 -4.43
CA ASP A 109 14.11 5.72 -5.73
C ASP A 109 13.21 4.80 -6.56
N THR A 110 13.18 3.48 -6.31
CA THR A 110 12.49 2.52 -7.18
C THR A 110 11.69 1.45 -6.45
N VAL A 111 11.83 1.35 -5.12
CA VAL A 111 11.20 0.27 -4.32
C VAL A 111 10.52 0.83 -3.08
N TYR A 112 9.39 0.25 -2.74
CA TYR A 112 8.63 0.50 -1.52
C TYR A 112 8.39 -0.82 -0.78
N VAL A 113 8.69 -0.87 0.51
CA VAL A 113 8.54 -2.06 1.35
C VAL A 113 7.63 -1.74 2.53
N GLY A 114 6.50 -2.42 2.63
CA GLY A 114 5.55 -2.31 3.73
C GLY A 114 5.67 -3.49 4.68
N TRP A 115 5.73 -3.20 5.97
CA TRP A 115 5.79 -4.18 7.05
C TRP A 115 4.82 -3.83 8.17
N VAL A 116 4.13 -4.84 8.69
CA VAL A 116 3.24 -4.71 9.86
C VAL A 116 3.74 -5.65 10.95
N PRO A 117 3.82 -5.22 12.22
CA PRO A 117 4.15 -6.11 13.32
C PRO A 117 3.20 -7.32 13.37
N GLY A 118 3.75 -8.53 13.36
CA GLY A 118 2.97 -9.76 13.35
C GLY A 118 2.27 -10.06 12.01
N GLY A 119 2.58 -9.32 10.96
CA GLY A 119 2.03 -9.56 9.63
C GLY A 119 2.58 -10.82 8.97
N ASP A 120 1.74 -11.49 8.18
CA ASP A 120 2.10 -12.72 7.47
C ASP A 120 3.00 -12.47 6.26
N VAL A 121 3.02 -11.26 5.71
CA VAL A 121 3.78 -10.91 4.49
C VAL A 121 4.46 -9.55 4.60
N LEU A 122 5.57 -9.37 3.88
CA LEU A 122 5.99 -8.05 3.40
C LEU A 122 5.19 -7.71 2.14
N GLU A 123 4.63 -6.52 2.11
CA GLU A 123 4.01 -5.94 0.92
C GLU A 123 5.04 -5.08 0.21
N ILE A 124 5.43 -5.45 -0.99
CA ILE A 124 6.51 -4.76 -1.70
C ILE A 124 5.97 -4.25 -3.02
N SER A 125 6.36 -3.05 -3.40
CA SER A 125 6.18 -2.62 -4.78
C SER A 125 7.47 -2.03 -5.34
N ALA A 126 7.65 -2.18 -6.65
CA ALA A 126 8.79 -1.68 -7.37
C ALA A 126 8.37 -1.04 -8.68
N VAL A 127 9.19 -0.14 -9.19
CA VAL A 127 8.95 0.52 -10.47
C VAL A 127 9.57 -0.30 -11.59
N ASP A 128 8.74 -0.83 -12.48
CA ASP A 128 9.17 -1.41 -13.75
C ASP A 128 9.16 -0.31 -14.83
N PRO A 129 10.25 -0.12 -15.59
CA PRO A 129 10.36 0.98 -16.55
C PRO A 129 9.35 0.90 -17.71
N GLU A 130 8.77 -0.28 -17.97
CA GLU A 130 7.83 -0.49 -19.06
C GLU A 130 6.38 -0.61 -18.58
N ARG A 131 6.16 -1.12 -17.35
CA ARG A 131 4.83 -1.49 -16.84
C ARG A 131 4.31 -0.54 -15.76
N GLY A 132 5.16 0.28 -15.15
CA GLY A 132 4.82 1.10 -14.00
C GLY A 132 5.02 0.34 -12.68
N ALA A 133 4.09 0.47 -11.73
CA ALA A 133 4.23 -0.18 -10.42
C ALA A 133 3.94 -1.69 -10.50
N MET A 134 4.86 -2.48 -9.97
CA MET A 134 4.74 -3.93 -9.80
C MET A 134 4.59 -4.25 -8.31
N PHE A 135 3.72 -5.19 -7.97
CA PHE A 135 3.38 -5.51 -6.58
C PHE A 135 3.73 -6.96 -6.25
N TYR A 136 4.32 -7.16 -5.07
CA TYR A 136 4.81 -8.44 -4.61
C TYR A 136 4.49 -8.68 -3.13
N PHE A 137 4.30 -9.95 -2.77
CA PHE A 137 4.31 -10.41 -1.39
C PHE A 137 5.51 -11.30 -1.15
N LEU A 138 6.13 -11.17 0.03
CA LEU A 138 7.09 -12.11 0.56
C LEU A 138 6.57 -12.64 1.89
N ASN A 139 6.33 -13.95 1.97
CA ASN A 139 5.84 -14.59 3.19
C ASN A 139 6.86 -14.42 4.34
N GLN A 140 6.39 -14.04 5.52
CA GLN A 140 7.19 -13.81 6.73
C GLN A 140 7.42 -15.09 7.56
N LYS A 141 7.07 -16.27 7.04
CA LYS A 141 7.46 -17.54 7.65
C LYS A 141 8.84 -17.95 7.14
N LYS A 142 9.73 -18.37 8.08
CA LYS A 142 11.07 -18.82 7.71
C LYS A 142 11.01 -20.01 6.75
N ALA A 143 11.65 -19.88 5.60
CA ALA A 143 11.70 -20.88 4.53
C ALA A 143 13.14 -21.05 4.03
N ALA A 144 13.44 -22.23 3.47
CA ALA A 144 14.75 -22.50 2.85
C ALA A 144 14.97 -21.65 1.60
N THR A 145 13.90 -21.41 0.83
CA THR A 145 13.90 -20.60 -0.39
C THR A 145 12.73 -19.62 -0.35
N PRO A 146 12.89 -18.44 0.28
CA PRO A 146 11.86 -17.42 0.28
C PRO A 146 11.61 -16.91 -1.13
N GLN A 147 10.33 -16.71 -1.50
CA GLN A 147 9.90 -16.34 -2.84
C GLN A 147 9.10 -15.06 -2.80
N PHE A 148 9.44 -14.11 -3.68
CA PHE A 148 8.59 -12.96 -3.98
C PHE A 148 7.51 -13.39 -4.96
N ILE A 149 6.26 -13.20 -4.58
CA ILE A 149 5.09 -13.58 -5.37
C ILE A 149 4.44 -12.32 -5.92
N GLN A 150 4.36 -12.22 -7.25
CA GLN A 150 3.68 -11.10 -7.91
C GLN A 150 2.18 -11.15 -7.65
N ARG A 151 1.56 -9.98 -7.37
CA ARG A 151 0.16 -9.84 -6.98
C ARG A 151 -0.56 -8.85 -7.89
N GLU A 152 -1.36 -9.39 -8.80
CA GLU A 152 -2.16 -8.60 -9.74
C GLU A 152 -3.41 -8.00 -9.09
N GLU A 153 -3.91 -8.59 -8.01
CA GLU A 153 -5.07 -8.09 -7.27
C GLU A 153 -4.85 -6.68 -6.70
N CYS A 154 -3.60 -6.30 -6.46
CA CYS A 154 -3.25 -4.94 -6.03
C CYS A 154 -3.68 -3.89 -7.06
N LEU A 155 -3.72 -4.25 -8.35
CA LEU A 155 -4.12 -3.37 -9.44
C LEU A 155 -5.58 -2.93 -9.35
N GLN A 156 -6.45 -3.66 -8.64
CA GLN A 156 -7.84 -3.24 -8.40
C GLN A 156 -7.93 -1.83 -7.78
N CYS A 157 -6.95 -1.47 -6.94
CA CYS A 157 -6.86 -0.13 -6.36
C CYS A 157 -5.74 0.70 -7.01
N HIS A 158 -4.66 0.04 -7.45
CA HIS A 158 -3.43 0.67 -7.92
C HIS A 158 -3.35 0.83 -9.45
N GLU A 159 -4.41 0.47 -10.19
CA GLU A 159 -4.64 0.84 -11.59
C GLU A 159 -6.02 1.48 -11.72
N SER A 160 -6.14 2.72 -11.31
CA SER A 160 -7.39 3.45 -11.20
C SER A 160 -7.20 4.91 -11.66
N PRO A 161 -8.27 5.70 -11.82
CA PRO A 161 -8.13 7.13 -12.11
C PRO A 161 -7.23 7.87 -11.11
N ARG A 162 -7.10 7.38 -9.88
CA ARG A 162 -6.21 7.94 -8.86
C ARG A 162 -4.73 7.72 -9.18
N THR A 163 -4.40 6.69 -9.92
CA THR A 163 -3.05 6.41 -10.42
C THR A 163 -2.89 6.77 -11.91
N LEU A 164 -3.74 7.69 -12.42
CA LEU A 164 -3.74 8.14 -13.81
C LEU A 164 -4.14 7.06 -14.82
N GLY A 165 -4.82 5.98 -14.36
CA GLY A 165 -5.24 4.85 -15.20
C GLY A 165 -4.11 3.91 -15.59
N ILE A 166 -3.02 3.88 -14.83
CA ILE A 166 -1.88 2.99 -15.02
C ILE A 166 -1.53 2.30 -13.70
N PRO A 167 -0.79 1.17 -13.70
CA PRO A 167 -0.19 0.61 -12.48
C PRO A 167 0.68 1.65 -11.79
N GLY A 168 0.28 2.07 -10.58
CA GLY A 168 0.90 3.21 -9.90
C GLY A 168 0.77 3.17 -8.38
N HIS A 169 1.36 4.17 -7.73
CA HIS A 169 1.41 4.32 -6.29
C HIS A 169 0.42 5.40 -5.81
N LEU A 170 -0.04 5.24 -4.57
CA LEU A 170 -0.98 6.17 -3.92
C LEU A 170 -0.50 6.50 -2.51
N VAL A 171 -0.47 7.78 -2.18
CA VAL A 171 -0.44 8.25 -0.80
C VAL A 171 -1.79 8.90 -0.49
N ARG A 172 -2.42 8.43 0.57
CA ARG A 172 -3.74 8.92 0.99
C ARG A 172 -3.67 9.53 2.37
N SER A 173 -4.37 10.64 2.53
CA SER A 173 -4.66 11.28 3.80
C SER A 173 -6.16 11.10 4.07
N VAL A 174 -6.50 10.53 5.21
CA VAL A 174 -7.87 10.15 5.59
C VAL A 174 -8.23 10.74 6.96
N PHE A 175 -9.48 10.67 7.34
CA PHE A 175 -9.97 10.99 8.68
C PHE A 175 -10.13 9.67 9.45
N PRO A 176 -9.11 9.18 10.17
CA PRO A 176 -9.19 7.91 10.88
C PRO A 176 -9.89 8.08 12.22
N ASP A 177 -10.61 7.08 12.68
CA ASP A 177 -11.03 6.99 14.09
C ASP A 177 -9.91 6.46 15.01
N SER A 178 -10.22 6.28 16.29
CA SER A 178 -9.27 5.78 17.31
C SER A 178 -8.76 4.35 17.04
N ASP A 179 -9.40 3.59 16.14
CA ASP A 179 -8.96 2.26 15.73
C ASP A 179 -8.22 2.28 14.37
N GLY A 180 -8.06 3.47 13.78
CA GLY A 180 -7.43 3.67 12.47
C GLY A 180 -8.38 3.45 11.30
N LEU A 181 -9.68 3.26 11.53
CA LEU A 181 -10.65 3.07 10.46
C LEU A 181 -11.01 4.40 9.80
N PRO A 182 -10.84 4.55 8.47
CA PRO A 182 -11.21 5.78 7.77
C PRO A 182 -12.70 6.10 7.87
N GLN A 183 -13.05 7.31 8.22
CA GLN A 183 -14.42 7.82 8.25
C GLN A 183 -14.79 8.30 6.85
N LEU A 184 -15.40 7.43 6.05
CA LEU A 184 -15.63 7.64 4.61
C LEU A 184 -16.51 8.85 4.31
N GLN A 185 -17.42 9.20 5.22
CA GLN A 185 -18.30 10.38 5.09
C GLN A 185 -17.53 11.71 5.12
N ALA A 186 -16.34 11.76 5.73
CA ALA A 186 -15.47 12.92 5.72
C ALA A 186 -14.64 13.04 4.43
N GLY A 187 -14.68 12.00 3.58
CA GLY A 187 -13.87 11.94 2.37
C GLY A 187 -12.41 11.55 2.63
N SER A 188 -11.56 11.89 1.69
CA SER A 188 -10.09 11.68 1.79
C SER A 188 -9.37 12.51 0.75
N TYR A 189 -8.10 12.81 0.99
CA TYR A 189 -7.21 13.45 0.04
C TYR A 189 -6.25 12.42 -0.55
N GLN A 190 -5.97 12.56 -1.83
CA GLN A 190 -4.78 11.97 -2.44
C GLN A 190 -3.71 13.04 -2.41
N THR A 191 -2.62 12.78 -1.69
CA THR A 191 -1.61 13.78 -1.42
C THR A 191 -0.35 13.58 -2.26
N ASP A 192 0.20 14.69 -2.72
CA ASP A 192 1.45 14.79 -3.44
C ASP A 192 2.16 16.11 -3.09
N HIS A 193 3.24 16.44 -3.81
CA HIS A 193 4.02 17.65 -3.56
C HIS A 193 3.24 18.96 -3.77
N THR A 194 2.10 18.94 -4.46
CA THR A 194 1.26 20.14 -4.69
C THR A 194 0.20 20.31 -3.61
N SER A 195 -0.06 19.30 -2.79
CA SER A 195 -1.08 19.33 -1.76
C SER A 195 -0.73 20.32 -0.64
N PRO A 196 -1.69 21.11 -0.14
CA PRO A 196 -1.45 21.97 1.01
C PRO A 196 -1.19 21.14 2.27
N LEU A 197 -0.31 21.61 3.16
CA LEU A 197 0.10 20.83 4.34
C LEU A 197 -1.10 20.42 5.21
N LYS A 198 -2.11 21.28 5.34
CA LYS A 198 -3.34 21.04 6.11
C LYS A 198 -4.16 19.82 5.66
N GLU A 199 -3.91 19.28 4.46
CA GLU A 199 -4.61 18.13 3.89
C GLU A 199 -3.77 16.86 3.97
N ARG A 200 -2.50 16.95 4.42
CA ARG A 200 -1.55 15.85 4.40
C ARG A 200 -1.59 15.01 5.66
N TRP A 201 -1.27 13.74 5.49
CA TRP A 201 -0.89 12.76 6.52
C TRP A 201 -1.97 12.35 7.50
N GLY A 202 -3.23 12.58 7.22
CA GLY A 202 -4.32 12.00 8.01
C GLY A 202 -4.24 10.47 7.98
N GLY A 203 -4.15 9.87 9.18
CA GLY A 203 -3.91 8.44 9.34
C GLY A 203 -2.45 8.01 9.35
N TRP A 204 -1.51 8.97 9.39
CA TRP A 204 -0.07 8.77 9.48
C TRP A 204 0.50 9.35 10.77
N TYR A 205 1.57 8.75 11.28
CA TYR A 205 2.43 9.38 12.25
C TYR A 205 3.46 10.27 11.57
N VAL A 206 3.78 11.40 12.22
CA VAL A 206 4.70 12.43 11.70
C VAL A 206 5.60 12.89 12.84
N THR A 207 6.90 12.73 12.67
CA THR A 207 7.89 13.29 13.59
C THR A 207 8.70 14.39 12.91
N GLY A 208 8.83 15.51 13.59
CA GLY A 208 9.59 16.67 13.12
C GLY A 208 8.94 17.99 13.52
N THR A 209 9.70 19.06 13.36
CA THR A 209 9.21 20.44 13.63
C THR A 209 8.91 21.15 12.31
N HIS A 210 7.76 21.78 12.22
CA HIS A 210 7.28 22.49 11.02
C HIS A 210 6.67 23.88 11.35
N GLY A 211 6.89 24.37 12.56
CA GLY A 211 6.48 25.72 12.98
C GLY A 211 4.97 25.86 13.14
N SER A 212 4.40 26.94 12.60
CA SER A 212 2.99 27.30 12.74
C SER A 212 2.05 26.62 11.76
N GLN A 213 2.56 25.92 10.74
CA GLN A 213 1.71 25.16 9.82
C GLN A 213 1.09 23.95 10.52
N ARG A 214 -0.01 23.43 9.96
CA ARG A 214 -0.73 22.28 10.51
C ARG A 214 -0.96 21.23 9.44
N HIS A 215 -0.98 19.97 9.87
CA HIS A 215 -1.28 18.79 9.07
C HIS A 215 -2.27 17.89 9.82
N MET A 216 -2.79 16.85 9.15
CA MET A 216 -3.77 15.91 9.71
C MET A 216 -3.11 14.71 10.43
N GLY A 217 -1.79 14.62 10.46
CA GLY A 217 -1.07 13.50 11.09
C GLY A 217 -1.12 13.53 12.61
N ASN A 218 -0.83 12.38 13.23
CA ASN A 218 -0.76 12.18 14.69
C ASN A 218 -2.09 12.32 15.44
N VAL A 219 -3.20 12.49 14.74
CA VAL A 219 -4.52 12.69 15.34
C VAL A 219 -5.58 11.82 14.67
N TRP A 220 -6.70 11.64 15.37
CA TRP A 220 -7.86 10.89 14.88
C TRP A 220 -9.16 11.58 15.25
N VAL A 221 -10.25 11.14 14.62
CA VAL A 221 -11.60 11.64 14.84
C VAL A 221 -12.05 11.30 16.27
N ILE A 222 -12.44 12.30 17.04
CA ILE A 222 -13.00 12.15 18.39
C ILE A 222 -14.53 12.17 18.31
N ASP A 223 -15.08 13.14 17.59
CA ASP A 223 -16.53 13.28 17.39
C ASP A 223 -16.95 12.68 16.05
N LYS A 224 -17.65 11.55 16.07
CA LYS A 224 -18.09 10.85 14.86
C LYS A 224 -19.17 11.61 14.08
N ASP A 225 -19.85 12.55 14.71
CA ASP A 225 -20.83 13.41 14.04
C ASP A 225 -20.16 14.56 13.27
N LYS A 226 -18.89 14.84 13.59
CA LYS A 226 -18.06 15.86 12.95
C LYS A 226 -16.68 15.30 12.58
N PRO A 227 -16.63 14.30 11.71
CA PRO A 227 -15.40 13.57 11.45
C PRO A 227 -14.31 14.37 10.72
N ASP A 228 -14.67 15.49 10.13
CA ASP A 228 -13.75 16.45 9.48
C ASP A 228 -13.08 17.42 10.47
N GLN A 229 -13.50 17.45 11.75
CA GLN A 229 -12.94 18.31 12.79
C GLN A 229 -11.85 17.59 13.59
N LEU A 230 -10.63 17.58 13.06
CA LEU A 230 -9.45 17.05 13.75
C LEU A 230 -8.79 18.10 14.64
N ASN A 231 -8.31 17.71 15.82
CA ASN A 231 -7.46 18.55 16.65
C ASN A 231 -6.02 18.57 16.14
N THR A 232 -5.78 19.28 15.04
CA THR A 232 -4.46 19.35 14.38
C THR A 232 -3.38 20.04 15.22
N GLU A 233 -3.76 20.82 16.26
CA GLU A 233 -2.83 21.41 17.22
C GLU A 233 -2.14 20.33 18.05
N ALA A 234 -2.87 19.31 18.48
CA ALA A 234 -2.33 18.21 19.28
C ALA A 234 -1.34 17.34 18.49
N GLY A 235 -1.49 17.28 17.16
CA GLY A 235 -0.61 16.52 16.26
C GLY A 235 0.62 17.28 15.75
N ALA A 236 0.74 18.58 16.07
CA ALA A 236 1.77 19.43 15.49
C ALA A 236 3.12 19.31 16.21
N ASN A 237 4.21 19.42 15.44
CA ASN A 237 5.59 19.47 15.96
C ASN A 237 5.95 18.33 16.93
N VAL A 238 5.43 17.12 16.71
CA VAL A 238 5.72 15.94 17.51
C VAL A 238 7.14 15.45 17.21
N ILE A 239 7.97 15.33 18.25
CA ILE A 239 9.37 14.89 18.14
C ILE A 239 9.59 13.44 18.59
N SER A 240 8.58 12.85 19.27
CA SER A 240 8.66 11.46 19.77
C SER A 240 7.29 10.78 19.70
N LEU A 241 7.25 9.55 19.24
CA LEU A 241 6.03 8.73 19.15
C LEU A 241 5.83 7.79 20.35
N GLN A 242 6.67 7.87 21.39
CA GLN A 242 6.61 6.99 22.56
C GLN A 242 5.28 7.04 23.33
N SER A 243 4.56 8.17 23.27
CA SER A 243 3.24 8.32 23.89
C SER A 243 2.10 7.71 23.07
N TYR A 244 2.33 7.33 21.82
CA TYR A 244 1.32 6.79 20.92
C TYR A 244 1.33 5.26 20.88
N PHE A 245 2.51 4.65 20.82
CA PHE A 245 2.67 3.20 20.74
C PHE A 245 4.07 2.76 21.19
N GLN A 246 4.32 1.44 21.24
CA GLN A 246 5.62 0.87 21.58
C GLN A 246 6.61 0.98 20.41
N VAL A 247 7.34 2.09 20.34
CA VAL A 247 8.26 2.41 19.23
C VAL A 247 9.42 1.42 19.08
N SER A 248 9.83 0.72 20.17
CA SER A 248 10.88 -0.31 20.16
C SER A 248 10.54 -1.56 19.32
N THR A 249 9.28 -1.72 18.92
CA THR A 249 8.85 -2.76 17.99
C THR A 249 9.41 -2.54 16.58
N TYR A 250 9.70 -1.30 16.21
CA TYR A 250 10.14 -0.90 14.87
C TYR A 250 11.65 -0.75 14.80
N PRO A 251 12.25 -0.93 13.62
CA PRO A 251 13.67 -0.67 13.38
C PRO A 251 14.12 0.76 13.73
N ARG A 252 13.20 1.73 13.61
CA ARG A 252 13.39 3.14 14.01
C ARG A 252 12.21 3.63 14.84
N PRO A 253 12.43 4.55 15.79
CA PRO A 253 11.36 5.05 16.66
C PRO A 253 10.52 6.18 16.05
N ASP A 254 10.81 6.59 14.82
CA ASP A 254 10.31 7.81 14.16
C ASP A 254 9.56 7.52 12.85
N SER A 255 8.81 8.50 12.41
CA SER A 255 8.19 8.62 11.09
C SER A 255 8.51 10.02 10.57
N ASP A 256 9.63 10.13 9.89
CA ASP A 256 10.25 11.42 9.57
C ASP A 256 9.41 12.24 8.59
N LEU A 257 9.22 13.53 8.92
CA LEU A 257 8.44 14.47 8.13
C LEU A 257 9.02 14.67 6.71
N VAL A 258 10.35 14.73 6.58
CA VAL A 258 10.99 14.90 5.27
C VAL A 258 10.84 13.63 4.45
N ALA A 259 10.97 12.45 5.08
CA ALA A 259 10.73 11.17 4.40
C ALA A 259 9.28 11.09 3.87
N LEU A 260 8.28 11.54 4.65
CA LEU A 260 6.89 11.62 4.18
C LEU A 260 6.71 12.56 2.98
N MET A 261 7.33 13.73 3.00
CA MET A 261 7.30 14.67 1.86
C MET A 261 7.95 14.08 0.61
N VAL A 262 9.07 13.39 0.77
CA VAL A 262 9.75 12.70 -0.34
C VAL A 262 8.88 11.56 -0.87
N LEU A 263 8.26 10.76 0.00
CA LEU A 263 7.34 9.68 -0.39
C LEU A 263 6.19 10.19 -1.26
N GLU A 264 5.53 11.28 -0.86
CA GLU A 264 4.42 11.88 -1.61
C GLU A 264 4.86 12.41 -2.98
N HIS A 265 5.98 13.12 -3.02
CA HIS A 265 6.55 13.63 -4.27
C HIS A 265 6.93 12.49 -5.22
N GLN A 266 7.67 11.50 -4.72
CA GLN A 266 8.21 10.39 -5.50
C GLN A 266 7.10 9.50 -6.08
N THR A 267 6.10 9.15 -5.29
CA THR A 267 4.97 8.32 -5.77
C THR A 267 4.21 9.00 -6.91
N ARG A 268 3.99 10.32 -6.82
CA ARG A 268 3.36 11.09 -7.89
C ARG A 268 4.24 11.15 -9.14
N LEU A 269 5.53 11.40 -8.96
CA LEU A 269 6.48 11.47 -10.07
C LEU A 269 6.59 10.14 -10.81
N HIS A 270 6.64 9.01 -10.09
CA HIS A 270 6.64 7.68 -10.70
C HIS A 270 5.39 7.45 -11.57
N ASN A 271 4.21 7.82 -11.08
CA ASN A 271 2.99 7.67 -11.87
C ASN A 271 3.04 8.52 -13.16
N LEU A 272 3.53 9.75 -13.08
CA LEU A 272 3.65 10.63 -14.24
C LEU A 272 4.65 10.07 -15.27
N LEU A 273 5.83 9.64 -14.82
CA LEU A 273 6.86 9.06 -15.70
C LEU A 273 6.39 7.75 -16.33
N ALA A 274 5.75 6.86 -15.55
CA ALA A 274 5.20 5.61 -16.07
C ALA A 274 4.12 5.88 -17.11
N LYS A 275 3.19 6.81 -16.85
CA LYS A 275 2.15 7.21 -17.81
C LYS A 275 2.76 7.73 -19.10
N ALA A 276 3.68 8.68 -19.02
CA ALA A 276 4.36 9.23 -20.19
C ALA A 276 5.06 8.14 -21.03
N GLY A 277 5.77 7.22 -20.35
CA GLY A 277 6.43 6.10 -20.99
C GLY A 277 5.45 5.13 -21.70
N ILE A 278 4.35 4.77 -21.04
CA ILE A 278 3.32 3.88 -21.61
C ILE A 278 2.65 4.54 -22.80
N GLU A 279 2.20 5.80 -22.69
CA GLU A 279 1.55 6.53 -23.76
C GLU A 279 2.47 6.74 -24.96
N SER A 280 3.76 7.01 -24.73
CA SER A 280 4.76 7.13 -25.80
C SER A 280 4.92 5.83 -26.56
N ARG A 281 5.04 4.68 -25.88
CA ARG A 281 5.14 3.37 -26.54
C ARG A 281 3.90 3.05 -27.35
N VAL A 282 2.70 3.24 -26.80
CA VAL A 282 1.44 3.02 -27.50
C VAL A 282 1.36 3.89 -28.77
N ALA A 283 1.75 5.17 -28.68
CA ALA A 283 1.77 6.06 -29.83
C ALA A 283 2.75 5.59 -30.92
N GLN A 284 3.93 5.11 -30.53
CA GLN A 284 4.94 4.56 -31.44
C GLN A 284 4.46 3.29 -32.13
N GLU A 285 3.86 2.36 -31.35
CA GLU A 285 3.33 1.10 -31.88
C GLU A 285 2.18 1.34 -32.88
N GLN A 286 1.24 2.23 -32.54
CA GLN A 286 0.14 2.61 -33.42
C GLN A 286 0.65 3.21 -34.73
N GLN A 287 1.60 4.14 -34.66
CA GLN A 287 2.19 4.73 -35.88
C GLN A 287 2.94 3.69 -36.70
N THR A 288 3.70 2.82 -36.06
CA THR A 288 4.41 1.74 -36.74
C THR A 288 3.46 0.83 -37.48
N ALA A 289 2.32 0.46 -36.87
CA ALA A 289 1.28 -0.35 -37.48
C ALA A 289 0.67 0.36 -38.69
N VAL A 290 0.33 1.65 -38.58
CA VAL A 290 -0.23 2.44 -39.72
C VAL A 290 0.77 2.52 -40.87
N LYS A 291 2.02 2.86 -40.61
CA LYS A 291 3.05 2.95 -41.67
C LYS A 291 3.27 1.61 -42.38
N ARG A 292 3.32 0.50 -41.63
CA ARG A 292 3.40 -0.84 -42.23
C ARG A 292 2.20 -1.13 -43.15
N ALA A 293 1.00 -0.77 -42.72
CA ALA A 293 -0.20 -0.97 -43.51
C ALA A 293 -0.22 -0.12 -44.82
N LEU A 294 0.44 1.05 -44.78
CA LEU A 294 0.56 1.96 -45.96
C LEU A 294 1.79 1.67 -46.82
N GLY A 295 2.66 0.72 -46.45
CA GLY A 295 3.92 0.46 -47.16
C GLY A 295 4.96 1.57 -47.01
N GLU A 296 4.84 2.42 -45.97
CA GLU A 296 5.74 3.54 -45.71
C GLU A 296 6.95 3.15 -44.84
N PRO A 297 8.10 3.84 -44.96
CA PRO A 297 9.26 3.63 -44.11
C PRO A 297 8.93 3.93 -42.65
N VAL A 298 9.27 3.03 -41.73
CA VAL A 298 9.01 3.16 -40.28
C VAL A 298 9.97 4.14 -39.59
N ALA A 299 11.10 4.48 -40.20
CA ALA A 299 12.22 5.19 -39.57
C ALA A 299 11.96 6.64 -39.13
N GLN A 300 10.86 7.27 -39.54
CA GLN A 300 10.50 8.64 -39.15
C GLN A 300 9.14 8.71 -38.49
N TRP A 301 9.07 9.30 -37.30
CA TRP A 301 7.80 9.55 -36.64
C TRP A 301 7.08 10.72 -37.28
N SER A 302 5.75 10.63 -37.36
CA SER A 302 4.91 11.76 -37.77
C SER A 302 4.99 12.91 -36.77
N GLU A 303 4.73 14.12 -37.22
CA GLU A 303 4.70 15.29 -36.33
C GLU A 303 3.68 15.11 -35.18
N SER A 304 2.49 14.56 -35.48
CA SER A 304 1.47 14.25 -34.48
C SER A 304 1.97 13.26 -33.40
N THR A 305 2.77 12.26 -33.78
CA THR A 305 3.37 11.32 -32.84
C THR A 305 4.47 12.00 -31.99
N ARG A 306 5.29 12.86 -32.60
CA ARG A 306 6.28 13.64 -31.84
C ARG A 306 5.60 14.54 -30.81
N ARG A 307 4.54 15.26 -31.15
CA ARG A 307 3.76 16.10 -30.22
C ARG A 307 3.16 15.29 -29.08
N ARG A 308 2.66 14.08 -29.33
CA ARG A 308 2.13 13.20 -28.27
C ARG A 308 3.20 12.71 -27.30
N ILE A 309 4.42 12.50 -27.77
CA ILE A 309 5.56 12.02 -26.96
C ILE A 309 6.21 13.16 -26.17
N HIS A 310 6.38 14.33 -26.81
CA HIS A 310 7.13 15.46 -26.22
C HIS A 310 6.23 16.51 -25.54
N GLY A 311 4.92 16.32 -25.57
CA GLY A 311 3.95 17.33 -25.14
C GLY A 311 3.74 18.42 -26.20
N GLN A 312 2.74 19.26 -25.99
CA GLN A 312 2.60 20.47 -26.79
C GLN A 312 3.63 21.46 -26.24
N ASP A 313 4.59 21.84 -27.10
CA ASP A 313 5.36 23.05 -26.90
C ASP A 313 4.41 24.23 -27.13
N ASP A 314 3.76 24.73 -26.07
CA ASP A 314 3.08 26.02 -25.98
C ASP A 314 3.29 26.61 -24.59
#